data_80a58414a9fd4925aabbac3cdda65336
#
_entry.id   80a58414a9fd4925aabbac3cdda65336
#
_cell.length_a   1.000
_cell.length_b   1.000
_cell.length_c   1.000
_cell.angle_alpha   90.00
_cell.angle_beta   90.00
_cell.angle_gamma   90.00
#
_symmetry.space_group_name_H-M   'P 1'
#
loop_
_entity.id
_entity.type
_entity.pdbx_description
1 polymer ?
#
loop_
_entity_poly.entity_id
_entity_poly.type
_entity_poly.pdbx_seq_one_letter_code
_entity_poly.pdbx_strand_id
1 'polypeptide(L)'
;MIRSEICDMLKIRYPVFQGGMAWIADGALAAAVSNGGGLGIIAAGNAPADHVREQVRAARAMTEKPIGVNIMLLSPFADEVAEVAAEERVEVVTTGAGNPSRYMKMWQEAGIKVIPVVASVAMAKLMTRLGASALIAEGGESGGHVGELTTMVLVPQICDATSLPVIAAGGIADGRGAAAAFMLGACGVQMGTRFLSAAECNI
;
A
#
# COMPACT_ATOMS: atom_id res chain seq x y z
N MET A 1 -19.63 3.81 12.27
CA MET A 1 -18.67 3.92 11.15
C MET A 1 -17.34 4.30 11.77
N ILE A 2 -16.29 3.53 11.56
CA ILE A 2 -14.95 3.86 12.08
C ILE A 2 -14.45 5.04 11.24
N ARG A 3 -14.31 6.21 11.84
CA ARG A 3 -13.59 7.34 11.24
C ARG A 3 -12.11 7.11 11.42
N SER A 4 -11.35 7.20 10.35
CA SER A 4 -9.91 7.03 10.34
C SER A 4 -9.29 8.16 9.53
N GLU A 5 -8.20 8.72 10.03
CA GLU A 5 -7.46 9.78 9.35
C GLU A 5 -6.97 9.37 7.95
N ILE A 6 -6.68 8.07 7.75
CA ILE A 6 -6.31 7.55 6.43
C ILE A 6 -7.47 7.63 5.44
N CYS A 7 -8.72 7.49 5.91
CA CYS A 7 -9.89 7.64 5.06
C CYS A 7 -10.04 9.10 4.57
N ASP A 8 -9.83 10.05 5.47
CA ASP A 8 -9.93 11.48 5.13
C ASP A 8 -8.78 11.90 4.20
N MET A 9 -7.55 11.40 4.46
CA MET A 9 -6.37 11.66 3.64
C MET A 9 -6.51 11.16 2.21
N LEU A 10 -7.02 9.93 2.04
CA LEU A 10 -7.12 9.26 0.74
C LEU A 10 -8.48 9.35 0.09
N LYS A 11 -9.48 9.97 0.76
CA LYS A 11 -10.88 10.06 0.30
C LYS A 11 -11.50 8.69 0.02
N ILE A 12 -11.17 7.70 0.85
CA ILE A 12 -11.75 6.34 0.81
C ILE A 12 -12.78 6.18 1.94
N ARG A 13 -13.72 5.26 1.74
CA ARG A 13 -14.81 5.02 2.71
C ARG A 13 -14.38 4.15 3.88
N TYR A 14 -13.55 3.15 3.62
CA TYR A 14 -13.09 2.16 4.60
C TYR A 14 -11.57 2.17 4.68
N PRO A 15 -10.97 2.08 5.87
CA PRO A 15 -9.53 2.06 6.06
C PRO A 15 -8.95 0.67 5.74
N VAL A 16 -9.24 0.19 4.55
CA VAL A 16 -8.88 -1.14 4.07
C VAL A 16 -8.13 -1.01 2.74
N PHE A 17 -6.91 -1.52 2.70
CA PHE A 17 -6.09 -1.59 1.51
C PHE A 17 -6.04 -3.03 1.00
N GLN A 18 -6.19 -3.22 -0.29
CA GLN A 18 -5.77 -4.44 -0.95
C GLN A 18 -4.30 -4.27 -1.30
N GLY A 19 -3.44 -5.05 -0.68
CA GLY A 19 -2.00 -4.99 -0.88
C GLY A 19 -1.55 -5.49 -2.26
N GLY A 20 -0.42 -4.99 -2.73
CA GLY A 20 0.17 -5.45 -3.98
C GLY A 20 0.53 -6.94 -3.90
N MET A 21 -0.01 -7.73 -4.81
CA MET A 21 0.31 -9.15 -5.00
C MET A 21 0.84 -9.32 -6.42
N ALA A 22 2.15 -9.56 -6.54
CA ALA A 22 2.82 -9.62 -7.84
C ALA A 22 2.09 -10.57 -8.81
N TRP A 23 1.84 -10.09 -10.03
CA TRP A 23 1.13 -10.79 -11.11
C TRP A 23 -0.35 -11.10 -10.87
N ILE A 24 -0.91 -10.74 -9.70
CA ILE A 24 -2.29 -11.02 -9.30
C ILE A 24 -3.09 -9.73 -9.16
N ALA A 25 -2.52 -8.75 -8.45
CA ALA A 25 -3.19 -7.47 -8.21
C ALA A 25 -3.08 -6.56 -9.44
N ASP A 26 -3.97 -6.78 -10.38
CA ASP A 26 -4.12 -6.05 -11.64
C ASP A 26 -5.02 -4.82 -11.51
N GLY A 27 -5.23 -4.13 -12.62
CA GLY A 27 -6.09 -2.95 -12.69
C GLY A 27 -7.56 -3.25 -12.39
N ALA A 28 -8.06 -4.44 -12.72
CA ALA A 28 -9.45 -4.84 -12.50
C ALA A 28 -9.71 -5.03 -10.99
N LEU A 29 -8.86 -5.79 -10.31
CA LEU A 29 -8.96 -5.98 -8.86
C LEU A 29 -8.82 -4.65 -8.12
N ALA A 30 -7.83 -3.82 -8.50
CA ALA A 30 -7.63 -2.53 -7.87
C ALA A 30 -8.86 -1.61 -8.02
N ALA A 31 -9.44 -1.53 -9.22
CA ALA A 31 -10.65 -0.75 -9.47
C ALA A 31 -11.84 -1.25 -8.66
N ALA A 32 -12.03 -2.57 -8.57
CA ALA A 32 -13.13 -3.18 -7.82
C ALA A 32 -13.03 -2.86 -6.32
N VAL A 33 -11.85 -2.98 -5.73
CA VAL A 33 -11.61 -2.63 -4.32
C VAL A 33 -11.86 -1.14 -4.07
N SER A 34 -11.40 -0.27 -4.96
CA SER A 34 -11.63 1.17 -4.84
C SER A 34 -13.11 1.53 -4.98
N ASN A 35 -13.83 0.90 -5.90
CA ASN A 35 -15.29 1.04 -6.02
C ASN A 35 -16.03 0.50 -4.78
N GLY A 36 -15.51 -0.54 -4.14
CA GLY A 36 -15.98 -1.04 -2.86
C GLY A 36 -15.75 -0.10 -1.68
N GLY A 37 -14.92 0.93 -1.86
CA GLY A 37 -14.66 1.98 -0.88
C GLY A 37 -13.37 1.81 -0.07
N GLY A 38 -12.52 0.85 -0.41
CA GLY A 38 -11.15 0.72 0.08
C GLY A 38 -10.13 1.41 -0.84
N LEU A 39 -8.87 1.05 -0.71
CA LEU A 39 -7.80 1.41 -1.63
C LEU A 39 -7.33 0.16 -2.38
N GLY A 40 -7.60 0.09 -3.67
CA GLY A 40 -7.05 -0.92 -4.55
C GLY A 40 -5.64 -0.54 -5.02
N ILE A 41 -4.72 -1.49 -5.04
CA ILE A 41 -3.32 -1.26 -5.33
C ILE A 41 -2.85 -2.23 -6.42
N ILE A 42 -2.43 -1.68 -7.55
CA ILE A 42 -1.83 -2.43 -8.66
C ILE A 42 -0.41 -2.84 -8.25
N ALA A 43 -0.09 -4.11 -8.42
CA ALA A 43 1.25 -4.60 -8.12
C ALA A 43 2.17 -4.51 -9.33
N ALA A 44 3.18 -3.65 -9.27
CA ALA A 44 4.19 -3.61 -10.33
C ALA A 44 5.09 -4.87 -10.31
N GLY A 45 5.46 -5.38 -9.14
CA GLY A 45 6.32 -6.56 -9.05
C GLY A 45 7.61 -6.39 -9.87
N ASN A 46 7.87 -7.34 -10.76
CA ASN A 46 8.94 -7.28 -11.77
C ASN A 46 8.37 -7.03 -13.19
N ALA A 47 7.20 -6.43 -13.30
CA ALA A 47 6.62 -6.11 -14.59
C ALA A 47 7.31 -4.87 -15.21
N PRO A 48 7.45 -4.82 -16.55
CA PRO A 48 7.96 -3.65 -17.23
C PRO A 48 6.99 -2.46 -17.11
N ALA A 49 7.51 -1.26 -17.22
CA ALA A 49 6.78 -0.01 -17.02
C ALA A 49 5.53 0.12 -17.91
N ASP A 50 5.61 -0.29 -19.17
CA ASP A 50 4.46 -0.25 -20.09
C ASP A 50 3.29 -1.10 -19.60
N HIS A 51 3.56 -2.29 -19.07
CA HIS A 51 2.52 -3.13 -18.46
C HIS A 51 1.85 -2.42 -17.26
N VAL A 52 2.65 -1.81 -16.39
CA VAL A 52 2.09 -1.06 -15.24
C VAL A 52 1.24 0.11 -15.70
N ARG A 53 1.67 0.83 -16.74
CA ARG A 53 0.91 1.91 -17.37
C ARG A 53 -0.44 1.41 -17.92
N GLU A 54 -0.43 0.28 -18.62
CA GLU A 54 -1.65 -0.36 -19.12
C GLU A 54 -2.62 -0.70 -17.97
N GLN A 55 -2.11 -1.27 -16.87
CA GLN A 55 -2.93 -1.61 -15.71
C GLN A 55 -3.52 -0.37 -15.02
N VAL A 56 -2.75 0.72 -14.90
CA VAL A 56 -3.26 1.99 -14.35
C VAL A 56 -4.38 2.54 -15.23
N ARG A 57 -4.20 2.56 -16.55
CA ARG A 57 -5.21 3.06 -17.48
C ARG A 57 -6.45 2.16 -17.52
N ALA A 58 -6.27 0.83 -17.44
CA ALA A 58 -7.38 -0.10 -17.33
C ALA A 58 -8.20 0.15 -16.04
N ALA A 59 -7.53 0.35 -14.91
CA ALA A 59 -8.21 0.71 -13.66
C ALA A 59 -8.97 2.03 -13.77
N ARG A 60 -8.36 3.07 -14.38
CA ARG A 60 -9.00 4.38 -14.59
C ARG A 60 -10.24 4.32 -15.49
N ALA A 61 -10.29 3.37 -16.42
CA ALA A 61 -11.49 3.15 -17.23
C ALA A 61 -12.66 2.54 -16.43
N MET A 62 -12.37 1.93 -15.26
CA MET A 62 -13.37 1.24 -14.43
C MET A 62 -13.71 1.98 -13.14
N THR A 63 -12.92 2.98 -12.73
CA THR A 63 -13.14 3.72 -11.49
C THR A 63 -12.63 5.16 -11.56
N GLU A 64 -13.37 6.07 -10.92
CA GLU A 64 -12.94 7.44 -10.61
C GLU A 64 -12.40 7.56 -9.17
N LYS A 65 -12.36 6.45 -8.44
CA LYS A 65 -11.90 6.41 -7.06
C LYS A 65 -10.37 6.33 -6.99
N PRO A 66 -9.75 6.70 -5.86
CA PRO A 66 -8.31 6.59 -5.68
C PRO A 66 -7.82 5.17 -5.89
N ILE A 67 -6.70 5.03 -6.61
CA ILE A 67 -5.96 3.79 -6.79
C ILE A 67 -4.49 4.00 -6.41
N GLY A 68 -3.80 2.91 -6.07
CA GLY A 68 -2.38 2.92 -5.81
C GLY A 68 -1.58 2.01 -6.74
N VAL A 69 -0.27 2.22 -6.72
CA VAL A 69 0.71 1.30 -7.34
C VAL A 69 1.71 0.88 -6.28
N ASN A 70 1.93 -0.42 -6.14
CA ASN A 70 2.98 -0.97 -5.30
C ASN A 70 4.24 -1.21 -6.12
N ILE A 71 5.36 -0.59 -5.71
CA ILE A 71 6.64 -0.68 -6.38
C ILE A 71 7.62 -1.48 -5.53
N MET A 72 8.08 -2.60 -6.06
CA MET A 72 9.17 -3.36 -5.47
C MET A 72 10.51 -2.72 -5.87
N LEU A 73 11.19 -2.08 -4.92
CA LEU A 73 12.39 -1.26 -5.20
C LEU A 73 13.63 -2.07 -5.61
N LEU A 74 13.60 -3.40 -5.44
CA LEU A 74 14.61 -4.32 -5.97
C LEU A 74 14.34 -4.74 -7.42
N SER A 75 13.21 -4.35 -8.00
CA SER A 75 12.90 -4.66 -9.41
C SER A 75 13.88 -3.94 -10.34
N PRO A 76 14.34 -4.60 -11.41
CA PRO A 76 15.15 -3.93 -12.44
C PRO A 76 14.38 -2.80 -13.16
N PHE A 77 13.05 -2.79 -13.10
CA PHE A 77 12.17 -1.79 -13.69
C PHE A 77 11.72 -0.71 -12.71
N ALA A 78 12.27 -0.67 -11.48
CA ALA A 78 11.80 0.23 -10.42
C ALA A 78 11.87 1.70 -10.84
N ASP A 79 12.91 2.12 -11.56
CA ASP A 79 13.09 3.50 -12.01
C ASP A 79 11.99 3.91 -13.00
N GLU A 80 11.80 3.11 -14.04
CA GLU A 80 10.80 3.38 -15.09
C GLU A 80 9.36 3.32 -14.53
N VAL A 81 9.08 2.37 -13.63
CA VAL A 81 7.77 2.27 -12.96
C VAL A 81 7.52 3.46 -12.04
N ALA A 82 8.56 3.95 -11.38
CA ALA A 82 8.44 5.15 -10.54
C ALA A 82 8.06 6.39 -11.36
N GLU A 83 8.63 6.54 -12.57
CA GLU A 83 8.30 7.59 -13.53
C GLU A 83 6.86 7.43 -14.03
N VAL A 84 6.45 6.22 -14.43
CA VAL A 84 5.07 5.93 -14.85
C VAL A 84 4.07 6.30 -13.78
N ALA A 85 4.32 5.96 -12.51
CA ALA A 85 3.44 6.34 -11.40
C ALA A 85 3.26 7.87 -11.29
N ALA A 86 4.33 8.63 -11.51
CA ALA A 86 4.30 10.10 -11.51
C ALA A 86 3.56 10.67 -12.72
N GLU A 87 3.83 10.16 -13.92
CA GLU A 87 3.21 10.60 -15.18
C GLU A 87 1.69 10.32 -15.19
N GLU A 88 1.28 9.13 -14.77
CA GLU A 88 -0.14 8.73 -14.69
C GLU A 88 -0.82 9.33 -13.44
N ARG A 89 -0.08 10.04 -12.57
CA ARG A 89 -0.57 10.72 -11.37
C ARG A 89 -1.45 9.83 -10.51
N VAL A 90 -0.95 8.63 -10.17
CA VAL A 90 -1.68 7.76 -9.24
C VAL A 90 -1.80 8.43 -7.87
N GLU A 91 -2.86 8.18 -7.14
CA GLU A 91 -3.08 8.84 -5.85
C GLU A 91 -2.12 8.36 -4.78
N VAL A 92 -1.73 7.08 -4.85
CA VAL A 92 -0.89 6.44 -3.85
C VAL A 92 0.22 5.63 -4.50
N VAL A 93 1.42 5.76 -3.97
CA VAL A 93 2.52 4.80 -4.21
C VAL A 93 2.84 4.12 -2.89
N THR A 94 2.79 2.79 -2.87
CA THR A 94 3.37 1.98 -1.80
C THR A 94 4.69 1.39 -2.27
N THR A 95 5.66 1.22 -1.37
CA THR A 95 6.96 0.67 -1.74
C THR A 95 7.36 -0.44 -0.80
N GLY A 96 7.96 -1.49 -1.34
CA GLY A 96 8.56 -2.58 -0.56
C GLY A 96 9.98 -2.89 -1.03
N ALA A 97 10.71 -3.67 -0.24
CA ALA A 97 12.02 -4.20 -0.57
C ALA A 97 13.04 -3.12 -0.98
N GLY A 98 13.21 -2.07 -0.16
CA GLY A 98 14.22 -1.05 -0.42
C GLY A 98 13.92 0.32 0.20
N ASN A 99 14.74 1.32 -0.20
CA ASN A 99 14.62 2.70 0.25
C ASN A 99 14.15 3.61 -0.90
N PRO A 100 12.96 4.23 -0.80
CA PRO A 100 12.39 5.07 -1.86
C PRO A 100 13.00 6.47 -1.95
N SER A 101 13.99 6.82 -1.15
CA SER A 101 14.48 8.21 -0.98
C SER A 101 14.72 8.94 -2.30
N ARG A 102 15.25 8.25 -3.32
CA ARG A 102 15.57 8.85 -4.62
C ARG A 102 14.34 9.26 -5.43
N TYR A 103 13.17 8.69 -5.15
CA TYR A 103 11.92 8.99 -5.86
C TYR A 103 11.00 9.94 -5.09
N MET A 104 11.22 10.12 -3.79
CA MET A 104 10.31 10.86 -2.90
C MET A 104 9.97 12.24 -3.43
N LYS A 105 10.99 13.00 -3.88
CA LYS A 105 10.79 14.35 -4.40
C LYS A 105 9.86 14.37 -5.63
N MET A 106 10.12 13.50 -6.60
CA MET A 106 9.33 13.38 -7.83
C MET A 106 7.86 13.06 -7.52
N TRP A 107 7.61 12.07 -6.66
CA TRP A 107 6.24 11.69 -6.29
C TRP A 107 5.52 12.79 -5.49
N GLN A 108 6.22 13.46 -4.57
CA GLN A 108 5.66 14.58 -3.80
C GLN A 108 5.30 15.76 -4.71
N GLU A 109 6.15 16.11 -5.68
CA GLU A 109 5.88 17.14 -6.68
C GLU A 109 4.69 16.78 -7.59
N ALA A 110 4.50 15.49 -7.88
CA ALA A 110 3.32 14.98 -8.59
C ALA A 110 2.04 14.93 -7.73
N GLY A 111 2.13 15.25 -6.42
CA GLY A 111 1.00 15.21 -5.48
C GLY A 111 0.64 13.82 -4.97
N ILE A 112 1.48 12.81 -5.22
CA ILE A 112 1.26 11.42 -4.84
C ILE A 112 1.47 11.23 -3.33
N LYS A 113 0.59 10.47 -2.68
CA LYS A 113 0.77 10.03 -1.29
C LYS A 113 1.70 8.82 -1.26
N VAL A 114 2.89 8.99 -0.68
CA VAL A 114 3.86 7.90 -0.57
C VAL A 114 3.68 7.18 0.76
N ILE A 115 3.39 5.89 0.73
CA ILE A 115 3.09 5.04 1.89
C ILE A 115 4.01 3.81 1.86
N PRO A 116 5.26 3.94 2.36
CA PRO A 116 6.22 2.84 2.34
C PRO A 116 5.83 1.70 3.30
N VAL A 117 6.14 0.47 2.89
CA VAL A 117 6.12 -0.70 3.76
C VAL A 117 7.37 -0.69 4.64
N VAL A 118 7.18 -0.87 5.94
CA VAL A 118 8.24 -0.87 6.95
C VAL A 118 8.12 -2.09 7.86
N ALA A 119 9.26 -2.70 8.16
CA ALA A 119 9.38 -3.89 9.01
C ALA A 119 10.17 -3.62 10.31
N SER A 120 10.50 -2.36 10.60
CA SER A 120 11.19 -1.97 11.83
C SER A 120 10.96 -0.51 12.20
N VAL A 121 11.14 -0.20 13.48
CA VAL A 121 11.08 1.18 14.01
C VAL A 121 12.13 2.08 13.35
N ALA A 122 13.33 1.55 13.06
CA ALA A 122 14.38 2.32 12.40
C ALA A 122 13.95 2.77 11.00
N MET A 123 13.34 1.85 10.23
CA MET A 123 12.76 2.17 8.93
C MET A 123 11.62 3.17 9.03
N ALA A 124 10.70 2.99 9.98
CA ALA A 124 9.58 3.90 10.20
C ALA A 124 10.08 5.34 10.44
N LYS A 125 11.05 5.52 11.34
CA LYS A 125 11.67 6.82 11.60
C LYS A 125 12.38 7.42 10.39
N LEU A 126 13.03 6.60 9.56
CA LEU A 126 13.65 7.05 8.32
C LEU A 126 12.60 7.55 7.33
N MET A 127 11.54 6.75 7.08
CA MET A 127 10.48 7.11 6.15
C MET A 127 9.72 8.37 6.60
N THR A 128 9.50 8.52 7.91
CA THR A 128 8.91 9.74 8.47
C THR A 128 9.75 10.98 8.14
N ARG A 129 11.07 10.90 8.32
CA ARG A 129 12.00 12.01 7.99
C ARG A 129 12.07 12.32 6.49
N LEU A 130 11.86 11.33 5.64
CA LEU A 130 11.80 11.49 4.19
C LEU A 130 10.48 12.08 3.69
N GLY A 131 9.50 12.30 4.58
CA GLY A 131 8.22 12.91 4.25
C GLY A 131 7.20 11.94 3.68
N ALA A 132 7.22 10.67 4.13
CA ALA A 132 6.14 9.73 3.84
C ALA A 132 4.79 10.28 4.34
N SER A 133 3.71 9.95 3.65
CA SER A 133 2.35 10.40 4.02
C SER A 133 1.72 9.51 5.10
N ALA A 134 2.05 8.24 5.10
CA ALA A 134 1.65 7.22 6.07
C ALA A 134 2.65 6.05 5.98
N LEU A 135 2.51 5.05 6.84
CA LEU A 135 3.35 3.86 6.83
C LEU A 135 2.51 2.59 6.81
N ILE A 136 2.97 1.55 6.12
CA ILE A 136 2.43 0.19 6.24
C ILE A 136 3.39 -0.61 7.12
N ALA A 137 2.97 -0.93 8.34
CA ALA A 137 3.70 -1.80 9.26
C ALA A 137 3.40 -3.25 8.91
N GLU A 138 4.34 -3.93 8.24
CA GLU A 138 4.15 -5.28 7.72
C GLU A 138 4.92 -6.30 8.54
N GLY A 139 4.16 -7.15 9.25
CA GLY A 139 4.71 -8.25 10.05
C GLY A 139 5.03 -9.49 9.23
N GLY A 140 5.76 -10.41 9.84
CA GLY A 140 6.24 -11.66 9.23
C GLY A 140 5.14 -12.64 8.82
N GLU A 141 3.89 -12.41 9.19
CA GLU A 141 2.73 -13.19 8.74
C GLU A 141 2.27 -12.83 7.32
N SER A 142 2.88 -11.81 6.72
CA SER A 142 2.66 -11.44 5.32
C SER A 142 3.35 -12.39 4.35
N GLY A 143 3.02 -12.27 3.08
CA GLY A 143 3.75 -12.92 1.99
C GLY A 143 4.82 -12.00 1.40
N GLY A 144 5.78 -12.59 0.66
CA GLY A 144 6.82 -11.85 -0.04
C GLY A 144 8.09 -11.61 0.79
N HIS A 145 8.68 -10.42 0.66
CA HIS A 145 9.89 -10.02 1.39
C HIS A 145 9.51 -9.41 2.73
N VAL A 146 9.42 -10.22 3.76
CA VAL A 146 8.95 -9.82 5.09
C VAL A 146 10.10 -9.67 6.09
N GLY A 147 9.85 -8.89 7.15
CA GLY A 147 10.74 -8.80 8.30
C GLY A 147 10.57 -9.97 9.28
N GLU A 148 11.35 -9.96 10.35
CA GLU A 148 11.35 -11.02 11.37
C GLU A 148 10.27 -10.83 12.45
N LEU A 149 9.80 -9.60 12.67
CA LEU A 149 8.84 -9.30 13.72
C LEU A 149 7.42 -9.66 13.27
N THR A 150 6.63 -10.23 14.20
CA THR A 150 5.21 -10.47 13.98
C THR A 150 4.42 -9.17 13.99
N THR A 151 3.27 -9.17 13.35
CA THR A 151 2.36 -8.02 13.29
C THR A 151 1.99 -7.51 14.68
N MET A 152 1.71 -8.44 15.62
CA MET A 152 1.36 -8.13 17.01
C MET A 152 2.45 -7.34 17.73
N VAL A 153 3.73 -7.62 17.45
CA VAL A 153 4.87 -6.95 18.07
C VAL A 153 5.26 -5.68 17.33
N LEU A 154 5.19 -5.68 16.00
CA LEU A 154 5.69 -4.61 15.16
C LEU A 154 4.76 -3.38 15.19
N VAL A 155 3.45 -3.59 15.01
CA VAL A 155 2.48 -2.49 14.84
C VAL A 155 2.50 -1.49 16.00
N PRO A 156 2.39 -1.90 17.28
CA PRO A 156 2.39 -0.92 18.37
C PRO A 156 3.72 -0.18 18.49
N GLN A 157 4.85 -0.84 18.23
CA GLN A 157 6.16 -0.18 18.28
C GLN A 157 6.30 0.90 17.20
N ILE A 158 5.73 0.68 16.01
CA ILE A 158 5.75 1.68 14.94
C ILE A 158 4.78 2.81 15.26
N CYS A 159 3.58 2.52 15.75
CA CYS A 159 2.61 3.54 16.18
C CYS A 159 3.19 4.48 17.26
N ASP A 160 3.92 3.93 18.22
CA ASP A 160 4.58 4.72 19.27
C ASP A 160 5.79 5.53 18.76
N ALA A 161 6.38 5.13 17.63
CA ALA A 161 7.62 5.71 17.11
C ALA A 161 7.42 6.82 16.07
N THR A 162 6.21 7.04 15.59
CA THR A 162 5.89 8.04 14.55
C THR A 162 4.57 8.74 14.83
N SER A 163 4.44 9.97 14.32
CA SER A 163 3.16 10.69 14.28
C SER A 163 2.38 10.46 12.97
N LEU A 164 2.92 9.68 12.04
CA LEU A 164 2.23 9.37 10.78
C LEU A 164 1.14 8.30 10.99
N PRO A 165 0.07 8.33 10.18
CA PRO A 165 -0.89 7.25 10.12
C PRO A 165 -0.19 5.90 9.84
N VAL A 166 -0.55 4.85 10.59
CA VAL A 166 0.02 3.51 10.44
C VAL A 166 -1.08 2.54 10.00
N ILE A 167 -0.81 1.83 8.90
CA ILE A 167 -1.64 0.76 8.37
C ILE A 167 -1.00 -0.57 8.77
N ALA A 168 -1.73 -1.45 9.46
CA ALA A 168 -1.24 -2.77 9.83
C ALA A 168 -1.38 -3.76 8.66
N ALA A 169 -0.34 -4.55 8.42
CA ALA A 169 -0.33 -5.62 7.41
C ALA A 169 0.30 -6.89 7.98
N GLY A 170 -0.19 -8.04 7.52
CA GLY A 170 0.28 -9.35 7.96
C GLY A 170 -0.72 -10.08 8.85
N GLY A 171 -1.19 -11.26 8.41
CA GLY A 171 -2.09 -12.12 9.15
C GLY A 171 -3.54 -11.61 9.33
N ILE A 172 -3.90 -10.50 8.70
CA ILE A 172 -5.23 -9.89 8.81
C ILE A 172 -6.10 -10.38 7.66
N ALA A 173 -7.26 -10.99 7.96
CA ALA A 173 -8.14 -11.57 6.95
C ALA A 173 -9.63 -11.24 7.15
N ASP A 174 -10.02 -10.78 8.34
CA ASP A 174 -11.42 -10.47 8.68
C ASP A 174 -11.53 -9.33 9.69
N GLY A 175 -12.77 -9.00 10.11
CA GLY A 175 -13.06 -7.93 11.05
C GLY A 175 -12.44 -8.09 12.44
N ARG A 176 -12.16 -9.33 12.88
CA ARG A 176 -11.49 -9.58 14.18
C ARG A 176 -10.03 -9.14 14.12
N GLY A 177 -9.33 -9.52 13.05
CA GLY A 177 -7.96 -9.08 12.81
C GLY A 177 -7.88 -7.55 12.62
N ALA A 178 -8.82 -6.96 11.90
CA ALA A 178 -8.91 -5.51 11.75
C ALA A 178 -9.13 -4.80 13.09
N ALA A 179 -10.06 -5.31 13.94
CA ALA A 179 -10.30 -4.76 15.27
C ALA A 179 -9.05 -4.85 16.16
N ALA A 180 -8.34 -5.98 16.13
CA ALA A 180 -7.09 -6.14 16.85
C ALA A 180 -6.02 -5.13 16.38
N ALA A 181 -5.88 -4.92 15.07
CA ALA A 181 -4.96 -3.94 14.51
C ALA A 181 -5.26 -2.51 15.00
N PHE A 182 -6.54 -2.12 15.05
CA PHE A 182 -6.93 -0.82 15.58
C PHE A 182 -6.63 -0.70 17.08
N MET A 183 -6.82 -1.77 17.86
CA MET A 183 -6.45 -1.78 19.30
C MET A 183 -4.93 -1.68 19.51
N LEU A 184 -4.12 -2.11 18.53
CA LEU A 184 -2.66 -1.94 18.53
C LEU A 184 -2.21 -0.52 18.08
N GLY A 185 -3.15 0.37 17.75
CA GLY A 185 -2.87 1.75 17.38
C GLY A 185 -2.89 2.02 15.86
N ALA A 186 -3.09 1.02 15.01
CA ALA A 186 -3.20 1.24 13.58
C ALA A 186 -4.47 2.03 13.23
N CYS A 187 -4.42 2.82 12.16
CA CYS A 187 -5.56 3.57 11.63
C CYS A 187 -6.19 2.92 10.39
N GLY A 188 -5.62 1.83 9.89
CA GLY A 188 -6.10 1.05 8.76
C GLY A 188 -5.46 -0.33 8.71
N VAL A 189 -5.91 -1.14 7.77
CA VAL A 189 -5.38 -2.50 7.55
C VAL A 189 -5.10 -2.73 6.07
N GLN A 190 -4.03 -3.48 5.79
CA GLN A 190 -3.75 -4.00 4.45
C GLN A 190 -3.87 -5.51 4.45
N MET A 191 -4.55 -6.05 3.47
CA MET A 191 -4.76 -7.48 3.28
C MET A 191 -4.36 -7.90 1.86
N GLY A 192 -3.74 -9.06 1.73
CA GLY A 192 -3.43 -9.68 0.44
C GLY A 192 -4.33 -10.88 0.17
N THR A 193 -4.01 -12.02 0.79
CA THR A 193 -4.64 -13.34 0.57
C THR A 193 -6.17 -13.30 0.65
N ARG A 194 -6.75 -12.44 1.48
CA ARG A 194 -8.21 -12.29 1.56
C ARG A 194 -8.83 -11.91 0.21
N PHE A 195 -8.15 -11.09 -0.58
CA PHE A 195 -8.64 -10.61 -1.87
C PHE A 195 -8.50 -11.65 -3.00
N LEU A 196 -7.75 -12.74 -2.81
CA LEU A 196 -7.69 -13.84 -3.76
C LEU A 196 -9.05 -14.54 -3.95
N SER A 197 -9.95 -14.41 -2.97
CA SER A 197 -11.32 -14.96 -3.04
C SER A 197 -12.34 -13.99 -3.66
N ALA A 198 -11.91 -12.81 -4.13
CA ALA A 198 -12.80 -11.88 -4.83
C ALA A 198 -13.09 -12.38 -6.24
N ALA A 199 -14.31 -12.15 -6.73
CA ALA A 199 -14.69 -12.55 -8.09
C ALA A 199 -13.89 -11.80 -9.17
N GLU A 200 -13.39 -10.62 -8.84
CA GLU A 200 -12.59 -9.77 -9.71
C GLU A 200 -11.09 -10.12 -9.69
N CYS A 201 -10.70 -11.12 -8.90
CA CYS A 201 -9.33 -11.61 -8.86
C CYS A 201 -9.13 -12.69 -9.95
N ASN A 202 -8.34 -12.39 -10.95
CA ASN A 202 -8.07 -13.26 -12.08
C ASN A 202 -6.92 -14.23 -11.77
N ILE A 203 -7.19 -15.33 -11.04
CA ILE A 203 -6.24 -16.42 -10.73
C ILE A 203 -6.79 -17.78 -11.14
#